data_ff8324dbaf53b5d23c2ca951f4aa4438
#
_entry.id   ff8324dbaf53b5d23c2ca951f4aa4438
#
_cell.length_a   1.000
_cell.length_b   1.000
_cell.length_c   1.000
_cell.angle_alpha   90.00
_cell.angle_beta   90.00
_cell.angle_gamma   90.00
#
_symmetry.space_group_name_H-M   'P 1'
#
loop_
_entity.id
_entity.type
_entity.pdbx_description
1 polymer ?
#
loop_
_entity_poly.entity_id
_entity_poly.type
_entity_poly.pdbx_seq_one_letter_code
_entity_poly.pdbx_strand_id
1 'polypeptide(L)'
;MSRYDLLSLQGKAKRDPEGYRDDVLMQLQHYNALHGLFMLKPGKDFKAFADLTTFLAQVAKSYPRDMPEFHRPIIELLDTHYALLEPSLRRSLTSALILLHNRGACALGDLLPLFFKMFRCADKPLRALVFAHVVAAVRRANKTKRDDTLNRSVQNFLQSALMDENVAAAKKALAVLTELYRRNVWNDARTVNLVAEATKHASPKILVAALKFFLGQDEAAEAAAEAGDEDSDSDEDKPKTGAGTKAGTSSGVSKEDVYRAYNKGERTFLVFFFGFFFWVGRRRVPRRARARGP
;
A
#
# COMPACT_ATOMS: atom_id res chain seq x y z
N MET A 1 -22.48 5.11 25.94
CA MET A 1 -22.29 6.50 25.44
C MET A 1 -22.65 6.59 23.97
N SER A 2 -23.33 7.65 23.58
CA SER A 2 -23.63 7.94 22.20
C SER A 2 -22.34 8.37 21.45
N ARG A 3 -22.29 8.20 20.11
CA ARG A 3 -21.19 8.71 19.27
C ARG A 3 -20.99 10.24 19.42
N TYR A 4 -22.07 10.99 19.64
CA TYR A 4 -22.01 12.43 19.89
C TYR A 4 -21.31 12.76 21.21
N ASP A 5 -21.50 11.94 22.24
CA ASP A 5 -20.82 12.09 23.54
C ASP A 5 -19.31 11.84 23.42
N LEU A 6 -18.89 10.83 22.61
CA LEU A 6 -17.48 10.58 22.33
C LEU A 6 -16.80 11.71 21.56
N LEU A 7 -17.47 12.32 20.61
CA LEU A 7 -16.92 13.49 19.85
C LEU A 7 -16.77 14.72 20.77
N SER A 8 -17.74 14.96 21.64
CA SER A 8 -17.64 16.01 22.66
C SER A 8 -16.48 15.78 23.61
N LEU A 9 -16.39 14.58 24.17
CA LEU A 9 -15.29 14.17 25.06
C LEU A 9 -13.93 14.26 24.35
N GLN A 10 -13.83 13.88 23.08
CA GLN A 10 -12.59 13.99 22.29
C GLN A 10 -12.08 15.44 22.23
N GLY A 11 -12.99 16.41 22.03
CA GLY A 11 -12.62 17.82 22.00
C GLY A 11 -12.14 18.33 23.34
N LYS A 12 -12.81 17.93 24.42
CA LYS A 12 -12.46 18.28 25.82
C LYS A 12 -11.15 17.65 26.23
N ALA A 13 -10.98 16.33 26.04
CA ALA A 13 -9.76 15.57 26.38
C ALA A 13 -8.49 16.06 25.65
N LYS A 14 -8.64 16.67 24.46
CA LYS A 14 -7.50 17.29 23.77
C LYS A 14 -7.13 18.66 24.30
N ARG A 15 -8.08 19.41 24.88
CA ARG A 15 -7.83 20.74 25.43
C ARG A 15 -7.32 20.66 26.87
N ASP A 16 -7.92 19.80 27.66
CA ASP A 16 -7.56 19.56 29.05
C ASP A 16 -7.38 18.06 29.30
N PRO A 17 -6.18 17.51 29.03
CA PRO A 17 -5.92 16.09 29.21
C PRO A 17 -6.00 15.62 30.66
N GLU A 18 -5.63 16.47 31.62
CA GLU A 18 -5.64 16.10 33.03
C GLU A 18 -7.06 16.07 33.61
N GLY A 19 -7.88 17.08 33.29
CA GLY A 19 -9.24 17.17 33.79
C GLY A 19 -10.17 16.09 33.26
N TYR A 20 -9.90 15.53 32.08
CA TYR A 20 -10.73 14.48 31.45
C TYR A 20 -10.04 13.11 31.41
N ARG A 21 -8.98 12.91 32.22
CA ARG A 21 -8.22 11.66 32.23
C ARG A 21 -9.08 10.47 32.67
N ASP A 22 -9.86 10.63 33.74
CA ASP A 22 -10.69 9.54 34.28
C ASP A 22 -11.78 9.13 33.29
N ASP A 23 -12.38 10.07 32.60
CA ASP A 23 -13.37 9.80 31.56
C ASP A 23 -12.73 9.00 30.38
N VAL A 24 -11.52 9.36 29.98
CA VAL A 24 -10.78 8.64 28.93
C VAL A 24 -10.37 7.25 29.39
N LEU A 25 -9.92 7.09 30.62
CA LEU A 25 -9.58 5.79 31.21
C LEU A 25 -10.81 4.86 31.29
N MET A 26 -11.97 5.39 31.64
CA MET A 26 -13.23 4.63 31.62
C MET A 26 -13.52 4.13 30.19
N GLN A 27 -13.32 4.96 29.16
CA GLN A 27 -13.50 4.54 27.78
C GLN A 27 -12.45 3.49 27.34
N LEU A 28 -11.22 3.58 27.83
CA LEU A 28 -10.18 2.59 27.59
C LEU A 28 -10.53 1.24 28.21
N GLN A 29 -11.06 1.24 29.45
CA GLN A 29 -11.55 0.01 30.10
C GLN A 29 -12.71 -0.60 29.31
N HIS A 30 -13.64 0.23 28.82
CA HIS A 30 -14.74 -0.21 27.98
C HIS A 30 -14.23 -0.81 26.65
N TYR A 31 -13.24 -0.20 26.01
CA TYR A 31 -12.56 -0.74 24.84
C TYR A 31 -11.95 -2.11 25.12
N ASN A 32 -11.21 -2.26 26.21
CA ASN A 32 -10.57 -3.53 26.57
C ASN A 32 -11.61 -4.65 26.79
N ALA A 33 -12.73 -4.33 27.44
CA ALA A 33 -13.82 -5.27 27.63
C ALA A 33 -14.45 -5.70 26.28
N LEU A 34 -14.74 -4.74 25.40
CA LEU A 34 -15.27 -5.02 24.06
C LEU A 34 -14.28 -5.79 23.20
N HIS A 35 -12.98 -5.45 23.27
CA HIS A 35 -11.93 -6.16 22.55
C HIS A 35 -11.87 -7.64 23.00
N GLY A 36 -11.89 -7.90 24.31
CA GLY A 36 -11.91 -9.27 24.84
C GLY A 36 -13.14 -10.07 24.38
N LEU A 37 -14.33 -9.46 24.42
CA LEU A 37 -15.54 -10.08 23.91
C LEU A 37 -15.47 -10.35 22.39
N PHE A 38 -14.88 -9.44 21.66
CA PHE A 38 -14.70 -9.56 20.22
C PHE A 38 -13.76 -10.71 19.83
N MET A 39 -12.66 -10.87 20.56
CA MET A 39 -11.73 -11.98 20.32
C MET A 39 -12.38 -13.35 20.58
N LEU A 40 -13.36 -13.43 21.47
CA LEU A 40 -14.11 -14.67 21.76
C LEU A 40 -15.20 -14.97 20.69
N LYS A 41 -15.87 -13.93 20.21
CA LYS A 41 -16.94 -14.03 19.22
C LYS A 41 -16.87 -12.87 18.24
N PRO A 42 -16.15 -12.97 17.12
CA PRO A 42 -16.20 -11.97 16.06
C PRO A 42 -17.62 -12.00 15.43
N GLY A 43 -18.53 -11.20 15.93
CA GLY A 43 -19.94 -11.10 15.52
C GLY A 43 -20.25 -9.82 14.75
N LYS A 44 -21.54 -9.52 14.53
CA LYS A 44 -21.99 -8.52 13.56
C LYS A 44 -22.10 -7.07 14.06
N ASP A 45 -22.06 -6.80 15.37
CA ASP A 45 -22.40 -5.46 15.93
C ASP A 45 -21.17 -4.72 16.50
N PHE A 46 -20.30 -4.22 15.58
CA PHE A 46 -19.03 -3.60 15.98
C PHE A 46 -18.93 -2.09 15.76
N LYS A 47 -20.06 -1.43 15.49
CA LYS A 47 -20.05 0.01 15.30
C LYS A 47 -19.56 0.74 16.56
N ALA A 48 -20.04 0.31 17.73
CA ALA A 48 -19.60 0.87 19.03
C ALA A 48 -18.08 0.64 19.25
N PHE A 49 -17.58 -0.56 18.95
CA PHE A 49 -16.16 -0.89 19.04
C PHE A 49 -15.31 -0.04 18.07
N ALA A 50 -15.75 0.11 16.82
CA ALA A 50 -15.07 0.93 15.81
C ALA A 50 -15.05 2.42 16.20
N ASP A 51 -16.17 2.95 16.69
CA ASP A 51 -16.28 4.35 17.12
C ASP A 51 -15.37 4.60 18.34
N LEU A 52 -15.33 3.67 19.29
CA LEU A 52 -14.48 3.74 20.48
C LEU A 52 -12.99 3.64 20.15
N THR A 53 -12.62 2.72 19.24
CA THR A 53 -11.25 2.60 18.74
C THR A 53 -10.80 3.88 18.04
N THR A 54 -11.66 4.47 17.24
CA THR A 54 -11.38 5.74 16.54
C THR A 54 -11.21 6.88 17.53
N PHE A 55 -12.07 6.96 18.55
CA PHE A 55 -11.98 7.94 19.64
C PHE A 55 -10.64 7.82 20.35
N LEU A 56 -10.28 6.62 20.84
CA LEU A 56 -9.03 6.39 21.56
C LEU A 56 -7.80 6.70 20.69
N ALA A 57 -7.80 6.31 19.41
CA ALA A 57 -6.73 6.69 18.48
C ALA A 57 -6.61 8.21 18.31
N GLN A 58 -7.74 8.96 18.44
CA GLN A 58 -7.75 10.42 18.37
C GLN A 58 -7.18 11.10 19.62
N VAL A 59 -7.25 10.48 20.77
CA VAL A 59 -6.77 11.06 22.03
C VAL A 59 -5.45 10.45 22.52
N ALA A 60 -5.01 9.31 21.99
CA ALA A 60 -3.82 8.56 22.41
C ALA A 60 -2.56 9.42 22.57
N LYS A 61 -2.36 10.40 21.71
CA LYS A 61 -1.21 11.31 21.79
C LYS A 61 -1.22 12.17 23.06
N SER A 62 -2.39 12.47 23.62
CA SER A 62 -2.55 13.26 24.86
C SER A 62 -2.33 12.40 26.11
N TYR A 63 -2.40 11.07 25.99
CA TYR A 63 -2.28 10.11 27.09
C TYR A 63 -1.20 9.04 26.85
N PRO A 64 0.07 9.42 26.61
CA PRO A 64 1.12 8.47 26.26
C PRO A 64 1.47 7.50 27.41
N ARG A 65 1.24 7.89 28.67
CA ARG A 65 1.48 7.04 29.83
C ARG A 65 0.39 5.98 30.03
N ASP A 66 -0.86 6.31 29.69
CA ASP A 66 -2.01 5.45 29.90
C ASP A 66 -2.24 4.49 28.71
N MET A 67 -1.76 4.87 27.52
CA MET A 67 -1.91 4.11 26.26
C MET A 67 -0.59 3.96 25.49
N PRO A 68 0.49 3.41 26.10
CA PRO A 68 1.83 3.44 25.50
C PRO A 68 1.90 2.66 24.17
N GLU A 69 1.17 1.58 24.05
CA GLU A 69 1.23 0.68 22.87
C GLU A 69 -0.16 0.35 22.33
N PHE A 70 -1.06 1.32 22.34
CA PHE A 70 -2.45 1.14 21.92
C PHE A 70 -2.62 0.59 20.50
N HIS A 71 -1.61 0.74 19.64
CA HIS A 71 -1.62 0.18 18.29
C HIS A 71 -1.49 -1.34 18.24
N ARG A 72 -0.83 -1.99 19.22
CA ARG A 72 -0.56 -3.44 19.20
C ARG A 72 -1.81 -4.31 19.21
N PRO A 73 -2.80 -4.11 20.11
CA PRO A 73 -4.03 -4.91 20.09
C PRO A 73 -4.79 -4.78 18.78
N ILE A 74 -4.75 -3.61 18.14
CA ILE A 74 -5.41 -3.38 16.86
C ILE A 74 -4.68 -4.13 15.73
N ILE A 75 -3.34 -4.14 15.75
CA ILE A 75 -2.53 -4.90 14.80
C ILE A 75 -2.83 -6.40 14.94
N GLU A 76 -2.80 -6.93 16.15
CA GLU A 76 -3.04 -8.34 16.45
C GLU A 76 -4.43 -8.78 15.99
N LEU A 77 -5.46 -7.98 16.30
CA LEU A 77 -6.82 -8.23 15.86
C LEU A 77 -6.94 -8.29 14.33
N LEU A 78 -6.38 -7.31 13.64
CA LEU A 78 -6.39 -7.29 12.17
C LEU A 78 -5.54 -8.41 11.59
N ASP A 79 -4.38 -8.71 12.16
CA ASP A 79 -3.49 -9.75 11.66
C ASP A 79 -4.12 -11.15 11.74
N THR A 80 -4.85 -11.41 12.83
CA THR A 80 -5.49 -12.71 13.08
C THR A 80 -6.82 -12.87 12.32
N HIS A 81 -7.63 -11.83 12.30
CA HIS A 81 -9.03 -11.93 11.87
C HIS A 81 -9.38 -11.12 10.62
N TYR A 82 -8.41 -10.55 9.90
CA TYR A 82 -8.67 -9.65 8.77
C TYR A 82 -9.62 -10.22 7.71
N ALA A 83 -9.59 -11.53 7.46
CA ALA A 83 -10.44 -12.18 6.47
C ALA A 83 -11.90 -12.30 6.93
N LEU A 84 -12.15 -12.43 8.25
CA LEU A 84 -13.46 -12.63 8.84
C LEU A 84 -14.18 -11.32 9.18
N LEU A 85 -13.41 -10.24 9.34
CA LEU A 85 -13.94 -8.94 9.71
C LEU A 85 -14.82 -8.35 8.60
N GLU A 86 -15.89 -7.69 9.01
CA GLU A 86 -16.69 -6.87 8.10
C GLU A 86 -15.82 -5.78 7.44
N PRO A 87 -15.99 -5.50 6.13
CA PRO A 87 -15.18 -4.50 5.41
C PRO A 87 -15.19 -3.10 6.07
N SER A 88 -16.32 -2.67 6.62
CA SER A 88 -16.45 -1.38 7.30
C SER A 88 -15.59 -1.30 8.56
N LEU A 89 -15.63 -2.34 9.40
CA LEU A 89 -14.83 -2.43 10.63
C LEU A 89 -13.34 -2.50 10.29
N ARG A 90 -12.96 -3.36 9.34
CA ARG A 90 -11.58 -3.49 8.88
C ARG A 90 -10.99 -2.15 8.43
N ARG A 91 -11.76 -1.36 7.65
CA ARG A 91 -11.36 -0.02 7.23
C ARG A 91 -11.24 0.94 8.41
N SER A 92 -12.17 0.92 9.37
CA SER A 92 -12.13 1.78 10.55
C SER A 92 -10.90 1.48 11.42
N LEU A 93 -10.59 0.21 11.68
CA LEU A 93 -9.42 -0.19 12.44
C LEU A 93 -8.11 0.18 11.71
N THR A 94 -8.06 -0.05 10.40
CA THR A 94 -6.90 0.37 9.58
C THR A 94 -6.72 1.89 9.60
N SER A 95 -7.81 2.65 9.53
CA SER A 95 -7.77 4.12 9.63
C SER A 95 -7.28 4.59 11.01
N ALA A 96 -7.67 3.89 12.08
CA ALA A 96 -7.16 4.16 13.42
C ALA A 96 -5.65 3.94 13.54
N LEU A 97 -5.11 2.85 12.95
CA LEU A 97 -3.66 2.60 12.89
C LEU A 97 -2.93 3.68 12.07
N ILE A 98 -3.47 4.06 10.92
CA ILE A 98 -2.94 5.15 10.10
C ILE A 98 -2.88 6.46 10.90
N LEU A 99 -3.92 6.75 11.69
CA LEU A 99 -3.96 7.91 12.53
C LEU A 99 -2.89 7.87 13.64
N LEU A 100 -2.73 6.73 14.31
CA LEU A 100 -1.71 6.52 15.34
C LEU A 100 -0.29 6.72 14.76
N HIS A 101 -0.01 6.12 13.58
CA HIS A 101 1.25 6.34 12.88
C HIS A 101 1.48 7.82 12.53
N ASN A 102 0.47 8.49 11.96
CA ASN A 102 0.58 9.91 11.60
C ASN A 102 0.84 10.82 12.81
N ARG A 103 0.51 10.37 14.00
CA ARG A 103 0.74 11.07 15.28
C ARG A 103 2.03 10.66 15.98
N GLY A 104 2.77 9.71 15.40
CA GLY A 104 4.05 9.23 15.94
C GLY A 104 3.90 8.21 17.08
N ALA A 105 2.72 7.60 17.25
CA ALA A 105 2.49 6.57 18.27
C ALA A 105 3.04 5.19 17.87
N CYS A 106 3.32 4.95 16.59
CA CYS A 106 3.94 3.72 16.10
C CYS A 106 4.80 3.99 14.86
N ALA A 107 5.79 3.14 14.61
CA ALA A 107 6.63 3.24 13.43
C ALA A 107 5.95 2.62 12.18
N LEU A 108 6.31 3.10 10.98
CA LEU A 108 5.80 2.53 9.73
C LEU A 108 6.22 1.05 9.60
N GLY A 109 7.45 0.72 10.04
CA GLY A 109 7.98 -0.65 10.00
C GLY A 109 7.09 -1.67 10.69
N ASP A 110 6.45 -1.29 11.80
CA ASP A 110 5.57 -2.16 12.58
C ASP A 110 4.25 -2.45 11.84
N LEU A 111 3.83 -1.54 10.99
CA LEU A 111 2.57 -1.63 10.23
C LEU A 111 2.73 -2.32 8.87
N LEU A 112 3.94 -2.33 8.30
CA LEU A 112 4.18 -2.86 6.95
C LEU A 112 3.70 -4.30 6.76
N PRO A 113 4.02 -5.28 7.66
CA PRO A 113 3.57 -6.66 7.49
C PRO A 113 2.05 -6.76 7.40
N LEU A 114 1.34 -6.03 8.27
CA LEU A 114 -0.11 -5.97 8.27
C LEU A 114 -0.66 -5.32 6.98
N PHE A 115 -0.09 -4.20 6.55
CA PHE A 115 -0.54 -3.49 5.36
C PHE A 115 -0.41 -4.34 4.10
N PHE A 116 0.62 -5.17 4.00
CA PHE A 116 0.75 -6.11 2.89
C PHE A 116 -0.28 -7.24 2.95
N LYS A 117 -0.64 -7.72 4.14
CA LYS A 117 -1.79 -8.62 4.27
C LYS A 117 -3.08 -7.95 3.81
N MET A 118 -3.27 -6.66 4.10
CA MET A 118 -4.45 -5.90 3.64
C MET A 118 -4.51 -5.76 2.11
N PHE A 119 -3.36 -5.76 1.40
CA PHE A 119 -3.36 -5.77 -0.06
C PHE A 119 -3.93 -7.06 -0.67
N ARG A 120 -3.95 -8.17 0.07
CA ARG A 120 -4.57 -9.42 -0.35
C ARG A 120 -6.11 -9.41 -0.21
N CYS A 121 -6.66 -8.46 0.56
CA CYS A 121 -8.11 -8.35 0.74
C CYS A 121 -8.81 -7.96 -0.57
N ALA A 122 -10.00 -8.48 -0.79
CA ALA A 122 -10.85 -8.10 -1.94
C ALA A 122 -11.35 -6.64 -1.85
N ASP A 123 -11.31 -6.02 -0.66
CA ASP A 123 -11.79 -4.66 -0.40
C ASP A 123 -10.95 -3.59 -1.14
N LYS A 124 -11.45 -3.08 -2.27
CA LYS A 124 -10.80 -2.05 -3.09
C LYS A 124 -10.56 -0.74 -2.32
N PRO A 125 -11.54 -0.15 -1.59
CA PRO A 125 -11.31 1.02 -0.76
C PRO A 125 -10.22 0.84 0.30
N LEU A 126 -10.13 -0.33 0.94
CA LEU A 126 -9.08 -0.63 1.91
C LEU A 126 -7.70 -0.63 1.25
N ARG A 127 -7.57 -1.31 0.10
CA ARG A 127 -6.29 -1.32 -0.65
C ARG A 127 -5.86 0.07 -1.09
N ALA A 128 -6.80 0.92 -1.52
CA ALA A 128 -6.53 2.31 -1.87
C ALA A 128 -6.08 3.14 -0.66
N LEU A 129 -6.74 2.97 0.49
CA LEU A 129 -6.39 3.64 1.74
C LEU A 129 -4.96 3.30 2.19
N VAL A 130 -4.62 2.01 2.21
CA VAL A 130 -3.28 1.52 2.59
C VAL A 130 -2.21 2.00 1.60
N PHE A 131 -2.47 1.91 0.30
CA PHE A 131 -1.58 2.41 -0.74
C PHE A 131 -1.27 3.89 -0.57
N ALA A 132 -2.29 4.72 -0.47
CA ALA A 132 -2.13 6.17 -0.29
C ALA A 132 -1.32 6.49 0.98
N HIS A 133 -1.57 5.76 2.07
CA HIS A 133 -0.86 5.95 3.32
C HIS A 133 0.62 5.56 3.23
N VAL A 134 0.95 4.38 2.67
CA VAL A 134 2.34 3.93 2.52
C VAL A 134 3.15 4.92 1.68
N VAL A 135 2.62 5.33 0.52
CA VAL A 135 3.27 6.33 -0.35
C VAL A 135 3.48 7.67 0.38
N ALA A 136 2.45 8.15 1.09
CA ALA A 136 2.54 9.42 1.83
C ALA A 136 3.52 9.33 3.01
N ALA A 137 3.57 8.20 3.73
CA ALA A 137 4.46 7.99 4.86
C ALA A 137 5.93 7.96 4.42
N VAL A 138 6.25 7.17 3.38
CA VAL A 138 7.59 7.10 2.82
C VAL A 138 8.04 8.47 2.27
N ARG A 139 7.15 9.17 1.56
CA ARG A 139 7.44 10.52 1.05
C ARG A 139 7.71 11.49 2.19
N ARG A 140 6.93 11.44 3.27
CA ARG A 140 7.10 12.31 4.44
C ARG A 140 8.41 12.06 5.15
N ALA A 141 8.78 10.79 5.35
CA ALA A 141 10.04 10.40 5.98
C ALA A 141 11.26 10.89 5.19
N ASN A 142 11.16 10.93 3.85
CA ASN A 142 12.26 11.37 2.98
C ASN A 142 12.22 12.87 2.61
N LYS A 143 11.30 13.66 3.20
CA LYS A 143 11.12 15.07 2.80
C LYS A 143 12.29 15.95 3.18
N THR A 144 12.82 15.80 4.39
CA THR A 144 13.90 16.66 4.92
C THR A 144 15.26 16.01 4.74
N LYS A 145 15.36 14.73 5.08
CA LYS A 145 16.57 13.92 4.97
C LYS A 145 16.17 12.53 4.50
N ARG A 146 16.95 11.96 3.58
CA ARG A 146 16.71 10.59 3.12
C ARG A 146 16.92 9.60 4.27
N ASP A 147 15.91 8.80 4.56
CA ASP A 147 15.97 7.73 5.55
C ASP A 147 16.27 6.39 4.85
N ASP A 148 17.58 6.11 4.70
CA ASP A 148 18.02 4.90 4.00
C ASP A 148 17.64 3.60 4.72
N THR A 149 17.51 3.61 6.05
CA THR A 149 17.12 2.45 6.83
C THR A 149 15.66 2.09 6.58
N LEU A 150 14.77 3.07 6.70
CA LEU A 150 13.35 2.90 6.38
C LEU A 150 13.17 2.51 4.91
N ASN A 151 13.85 3.20 3.99
CA ASN A 151 13.75 2.93 2.57
C ASN A 151 14.13 1.49 2.23
N ARG A 152 15.25 0.98 2.78
CA ARG A 152 15.67 -0.41 2.59
C ARG A 152 14.66 -1.40 3.16
N SER A 153 14.14 -1.13 4.36
CA SER A 153 13.12 -1.98 4.98
C SER A 153 11.87 -2.07 4.11
N VAL A 154 11.33 -0.92 3.67
CA VAL A 154 10.14 -0.88 2.82
C VAL A 154 10.40 -1.54 1.45
N GLN A 155 11.55 -1.30 0.82
CA GLN A 155 11.92 -1.94 -0.44
C GLN A 155 12.04 -3.46 -0.32
N ASN A 156 12.59 -3.99 0.79
CA ASN A 156 12.65 -5.43 1.04
C ASN A 156 11.24 -6.03 1.16
N PHE A 157 10.34 -5.37 1.88
CA PHE A 157 8.93 -5.78 1.97
C PHE A 157 8.25 -5.78 0.62
N LEU A 158 8.44 -4.72 -0.17
CA LEU A 158 7.87 -4.62 -1.51
C LEU A 158 8.40 -5.71 -2.44
N GLN A 159 9.69 -6.07 -2.33
CA GLN A 159 10.28 -7.18 -3.08
C GLN A 159 9.59 -8.51 -2.76
N SER A 160 9.40 -8.81 -1.47
CA SER A 160 8.67 -10.01 -1.06
C SER A 160 7.22 -10.02 -1.57
N ALA A 161 6.55 -8.86 -1.50
CA ALA A 161 5.18 -8.72 -1.96
C ALA A 161 5.03 -8.76 -3.50
N LEU A 162 6.07 -8.38 -4.26
CA LEU A 162 6.09 -8.52 -5.73
C LEU A 162 6.09 -9.98 -6.17
N MET A 163 6.70 -10.88 -5.38
CA MET A 163 6.78 -12.31 -5.66
C MET A 163 5.62 -13.09 -5.03
N ASP A 164 4.62 -12.41 -4.49
CA ASP A 164 3.45 -13.01 -3.88
C ASP A 164 2.58 -13.69 -4.94
N GLU A 165 2.05 -14.87 -4.62
CA GLU A 165 1.08 -15.58 -5.47
C GLU A 165 -0.21 -14.77 -5.69
N ASN A 166 -0.56 -13.91 -4.74
CA ASN A 166 -1.73 -13.03 -4.86
C ASN A 166 -1.45 -11.86 -5.80
N VAL A 167 -2.01 -11.95 -7.01
CA VAL A 167 -1.83 -10.95 -8.08
C VAL A 167 -2.25 -9.53 -7.64
N ALA A 168 -3.27 -9.40 -6.78
CA ALA A 168 -3.72 -8.08 -6.32
C ALA A 168 -2.67 -7.45 -5.39
N ALA A 169 -2.07 -8.22 -4.49
CA ALA A 169 -1.00 -7.76 -3.61
C ALA A 169 0.25 -7.39 -4.40
N ALA A 170 0.70 -8.26 -5.32
CA ALA A 170 1.84 -8.00 -6.18
C ALA A 170 1.64 -6.76 -7.08
N LYS A 171 0.44 -6.58 -7.66
CA LYS A 171 0.08 -5.38 -8.44
C LYS A 171 0.16 -4.11 -7.58
N LYS A 172 -0.30 -4.15 -6.33
CA LYS A 172 -0.22 -2.99 -5.42
C LYS A 172 1.20 -2.72 -4.96
N ALA A 173 2.02 -3.73 -4.73
CA ALA A 173 3.45 -3.56 -4.43
C ALA A 173 4.18 -2.88 -5.60
N LEU A 174 3.94 -3.33 -6.83
CA LEU A 174 4.48 -2.70 -8.04
C LEU A 174 4.02 -1.23 -8.15
N ALA A 175 2.73 -0.95 -7.92
CA ALA A 175 2.20 0.40 -7.96
C ALA A 175 2.85 1.33 -6.93
N VAL A 176 3.17 0.85 -5.71
CA VAL A 176 3.91 1.64 -4.71
C VAL A 176 5.32 1.99 -5.21
N LEU A 177 6.04 1.02 -5.81
CA LEU A 177 7.39 1.25 -6.34
C LEU A 177 7.37 2.28 -7.47
N THR A 178 6.48 2.12 -8.44
CA THR A 178 6.37 3.01 -9.60
C THR A 178 5.95 4.42 -9.17
N GLU A 179 5.01 4.54 -8.24
CA GLU A 179 4.55 5.83 -7.71
C GLU A 179 5.65 6.57 -6.94
N LEU A 180 6.43 5.89 -6.09
CA LEU A 180 7.54 6.51 -5.37
C LEU A 180 8.69 6.89 -6.30
N TYR A 181 8.91 6.14 -7.38
CA TYR A 181 9.86 6.48 -8.43
C TYR A 181 9.41 7.75 -9.18
N ARG A 182 8.17 7.83 -9.65
CA ARG A 182 7.61 9.00 -10.33
C ARG A 182 7.66 10.27 -9.49
N ARG A 183 7.43 10.13 -8.19
CA ARG A 183 7.53 11.26 -7.24
C ARG A 183 8.98 11.63 -6.88
N ASN A 184 9.98 11.04 -7.53
CA ASN A 184 11.39 11.25 -7.25
C ASN A 184 11.80 11.01 -5.78
N VAL A 185 11.06 10.15 -5.07
CA VAL A 185 11.43 9.71 -3.72
C VAL A 185 12.47 8.61 -3.79
N TRP A 186 12.27 7.66 -4.71
CA TRP A 186 13.15 6.51 -4.94
C TRP A 186 13.59 6.42 -6.42
N ASN A 187 14.42 7.34 -6.86
CA ASN A 187 14.98 7.35 -8.21
C ASN A 187 16.33 6.61 -8.29
N ASP A 188 16.48 5.54 -7.49
CA ASP A 188 17.71 4.75 -7.40
C ASP A 188 17.67 3.49 -8.27
N ALA A 189 18.86 2.93 -8.55
CA ALA A 189 19.00 1.70 -9.33
C ALA A 189 18.30 0.51 -8.70
N ARG A 190 18.20 0.48 -7.36
CA ARG A 190 17.52 -0.60 -6.64
C ARG A 190 16.03 -0.65 -6.97
N THR A 191 15.35 0.49 -6.94
CA THR A 191 13.92 0.56 -7.28
C THR A 191 13.68 0.10 -8.71
N VAL A 192 14.52 0.54 -9.67
CA VAL A 192 14.42 0.10 -11.07
C VAL A 192 14.64 -1.41 -11.20
N ASN A 193 15.60 -1.97 -10.47
CA ASN A 193 15.85 -3.41 -10.48
C ASN A 193 14.67 -4.21 -9.90
N LEU A 194 14.01 -3.71 -8.83
CA LEU A 194 12.80 -4.34 -8.28
C LEU A 194 11.65 -4.34 -9.29
N VAL A 195 11.45 -3.23 -10.02
CA VAL A 195 10.46 -3.19 -11.10
C VAL A 195 10.85 -4.17 -12.23
N ALA A 196 12.16 -4.30 -12.55
CA ALA A 196 12.62 -5.27 -13.51
C ALA A 196 12.40 -6.73 -13.06
N GLU A 197 12.53 -7.02 -11.77
CA GLU A 197 12.19 -8.35 -11.23
C GLU A 197 10.70 -8.69 -11.42
N ALA A 198 9.81 -7.70 -11.32
CA ALA A 198 8.39 -7.90 -11.57
C ALA A 198 8.05 -8.39 -12.99
N THR A 199 8.95 -8.18 -13.97
CA THR A 199 8.77 -8.75 -15.33
C THR A 199 8.90 -10.28 -15.37
N LYS A 200 9.46 -10.89 -14.33
CA LYS A 200 9.60 -12.35 -14.19
C LYS A 200 8.40 -13.01 -13.51
N HIS A 201 7.43 -12.20 -13.07
CA HIS A 201 6.25 -12.71 -12.36
C HIS A 201 5.40 -13.59 -13.27
N ALA A 202 4.81 -14.66 -12.71
CA ALA A 202 4.00 -15.62 -13.47
C ALA A 202 2.73 -14.98 -14.08
N SER A 203 2.18 -13.93 -13.45
CA SER A 203 0.99 -13.25 -13.94
C SER A 203 1.30 -12.24 -15.05
N PRO A 204 0.67 -12.38 -16.24
CA PRO A 204 0.83 -11.42 -17.34
C PRO A 204 0.41 -10.00 -16.98
N LYS A 205 -0.54 -9.84 -16.05
CA LYS A 205 -1.01 -8.53 -15.59
C LYS A 205 0.12 -7.71 -14.94
N ILE A 206 1.00 -8.36 -14.18
CA ILE A 206 2.13 -7.73 -13.51
C ILE A 206 3.26 -7.46 -14.51
N LEU A 207 3.57 -8.43 -15.39
CA LEU A 207 4.52 -8.25 -16.46
C LEU A 207 4.19 -7.01 -17.32
N VAL A 208 2.93 -6.90 -17.77
CA VAL A 208 2.48 -5.75 -18.58
C VAL A 208 2.61 -4.44 -17.81
N ALA A 209 2.26 -4.41 -16.52
CA ALA A 209 2.40 -3.20 -15.71
C ALA A 209 3.87 -2.79 -15.54
N ALA A 210 4.79 -3.74 -15.32
CA ALA A 210 6.22 -3.47 -15.25
C ALA A 210 6.79 -2.97 -16.60
N LEU A 211 6.37 -3.56 -17.72
CA LEU A 211 6.77 -3.09 -19.04
C LEU A 211 6.27 -1.68 -19.36
N LYS A 212 5.05 -1.34 -18.97
CA LYS A 212 4.51 0.02 -19.11
C LYS A 212 5.36 1.06 -18.39
N PHE A 213 5.83 0.75 -17.18
CA PHE A 213 6.76 1.62 -16.46
C PHE A 213 8.02 1.90 -17.30
N PHE A 214 8.65 0.88 -17.89
CA PHE A 214 9.84 1.06 -18.70
C PHE A 214 9.58 1.80 -20.03
N LEU A 215 8.35 1.72 -20.55
CA LEU A 215 7.93 2.42 -21.75
C LEU A 215 7.45 3.86 -21.47
N GLY A 216 7.41 4.29 -20.21
CA GLY A 216 6.91 5.60 -19.83
C GLY A 216 5.39 5.79 -20.07
N GLN A 217 4.63 4.70 -20.13
CA GLN A 217 3.18 4.72 -20.42
C GLN A 217 2.29 4.66 -19.16
N ASP A 218 2.88 4.79 -17.97
CA ASP A 218 2.18 4.62 -16.71
C ASP A 218 1.14 5.71 -16.41
N GLU A 219 1.39 6.95 -16.87
CA GLU A 219 0.56 8.11 -16.53
C GLU A 219 -0.86 8.02 -17.09
N ALA A 220 -1.01 7.52 -18.31
CA ALA A 220 -2.32 7.38 -18.95
C ALA A 220 -3.13 6.17 -18.42
N ALA A 221 -2.45 5.14 -17.90
CA ALA A 221 -3.08 3.91 -17.47
C ALA A 221 -3.68 3.99 -16.05
N GLU A 222 -3.15 4.84 -15.16
CA GLU A 222 -3.70 5.03 -13.80
C GLU A 222 -4.96 5.87 -13.81
N ALA A 223 -5.02 6.95 -14.60
CA ALA A 223 -6.25 7.72 -14.78
C ALA A 223 -7.39 6.87 -15.36
N ALA A 224 -7.07 5.95 -16.29
CA ALA A 224 -8.04 5.01 -16.86
C ALA A 224 -8.39 3.84 -15.91
N ALA A 225 -7.46 3.41 -15.04
CA ALA A 225 -7.70 2.33 -14.09
C ALA A 225 -8.51 2.79 -12.86
N GLU A 226 -8.38 4.06 -12.46
CA GLU A 226 -9.26 4.65 -11.43
C GLU A 226 -10.69 4.83 -11.93
N ALA A 227 -10.87 5.08 -13.24
CA ALA A 227 -12.18 5.25 -13.85
C ALA A 227 -12.86 3.93 -14.30
N GLY A 228 -12.11 2.83 -14.45
CA GLY A 228 -12.56 1.62 -15.14
C GLY A 228 -12.35 0.28 -14.45
N ASP A 229 -12.05 0.25 -13.15
CA ASP A 229 -11.94 -1.01 -12.40
C ASP A 229 -13.33 -1.44 -11.89
N GLU A 230 -14.24 -1.66 -12.84
CA GLU A 230 -15.40 -2.52 -12.59
C GLU A 230 -14.86 -3.94 -12.42
N ASP A 231 -15.12 -4.51 -11.26
CA ASP A 231 -14.80 -5.88 -10.87
C ASP A 231 -15.24 -6.87 -11.95
N SER A 232 -14.32 -7.30 -12.78
CA SER A 232 -14.49 -8.44 -13.66
C SER A 232 -13.61 -9.59 -13.15
N ASP A 233 -13.88 -10.02 -11.92
CA ASP A 233 -13.57 -11.38 -11.44
C ASP A 233 -14.74 -12.28 -11.79
N SER A 234 -15.06 -12.40 -13.08
CA SER A 234 -15.87 -13.50 -13.60
C SER A 234 -15.07 -14.17 -14.70
N ASP A 235 -14.55 -15.34 -14.36
CA ASP A 235 -14.22 -16.40 -15.31
C ASP A 235 -15.48 -16.75 -16.10
N GLU A 236 -15.70 -16.11 -17.23
CA GLU A 236 -16.61 -16.63 -18.26
C GLU A 236 -16.00 -16.38 -19.65
N ASP A 237 -15.48 -17.48 -20.15
CA ASP A 237 -15.13 -17.74 -21.55
C ASP A 237 -16.38 -17.57 -22.42
N LYS A 238 -16.51 -16.44 -23.12
CA LYS A 238 -17.44 -16.31 -24.26
C LYS A 238 -16.87 -15.41 -25.35
N PRO A 239 -16.76 -15.91 -26.58
CA PRO A 239 -16.32 -15.11 -27.71
C PRO A 239 -17.42 -14.15 -28.15
N LYS A 240 -17.19 -12.84 -28.08
CA LYS A 240 -18.03 -11.84 -28.76
C LYS A 240 -17.39 -11.38 -30.07
N THR A 241 -17.94 -11.90 -31.14
CA THR A 241 -17.89 -11.32 -32.48
C THR A 241 -18.69 -10.01 -32.52
N GLY A 242 -18.10 -8.95 -32.99
CA GLY A 242 -18.83 -7.70 -33.24
C GLY A 242 -17.91 -6.58 -33.72
N ALA A 243 -17.93 -6.33 -35.04
CA ALA A 243 -17.20 -5.30 -35.71
C ALA A 243 -17.64 -3.87 -35.29
N GLY A 244 -16.68 -2.97 -35.15
CA GLY A 244 -16.93 -1.54 -34.95
C GLY A 244 -15.66 -0.73 -35.06
N THR A 245 -15.34 -0.33 -36.29
CA THR A 245 -14.24 0.53 -36.70
C THR A 245 -14.37 1.94 -36.10
N LYS A 246 -13.39 2.44 -35.37
CA LYS A 246 -13.05 3.88 -35.35
C LYS A 246 -11.54 4.05 -35.16
N ALA A 247 -10.95 4.67 -36.16
CA ALA A 247 -9.56 5.06 -36.24
C ALA A 247 -9.26 6.21 -35.26
N GLY A 248 -8.20 6.05 -34.48
CA GLY A 248 -7.59 7.10 -33.70
C GLY A 248 -6.12 6.74 -33.52
N THR A 249 -5.27 7.37 -34.32
CA THR A 249 -3.82 7.22 -34.35
C THR A 249 -3.20 7.68 -33.04
N SER A 250 -2.81 6.75 -32.18
CA SER A 250 -1.73 6.98 -31.23
C SER A 250 -0.77 5.79 -31.31
N SER A 251 0.49 6.05 -31.64
CA SER A 251 1.55 5.07 -31.83
C SER A 251 2.06 4.50 -30.51
N GLY A 252 1.17 3.97 -29.69
CA GLY A 252 1.48 3.27 -28.46
C GLY A 252 1.21 1.79 -28.62
N VAL A 253 2.13 0.94 -28.17
CA VAL A 253 1.95 -0.51 -28.14
C VAL A 253 0.71 -0.82 -27.31
N SER A 254 -0.29 -1.47 -27.94
CA SER A 254 -1.56 -1.83 -27.29
C SER A 254 -1.32 -2.95 -26.26
N LYS A 255 -2.18 -3.01 -25.24
CA LYS A 255 -2.19 -4.10 -24.25
C LYS A 255 -2.31 -5.46 -24.92
N GLU A 256 -3.12 -5.53 -26.00
CA GLU A 256 -3.30 -6.73 -26.80
C GLU A 256 -2.03 -7.13 -27.59
N ASP A 257 -1.24 -6.16 -28.04
CA ASP A 257 0.01 -6.43 -28.75
C ASP A 257 1.07 -7.04 -27.82
N VAL A 258 1.13 -6.56 -26.58
CA VAL A 258 2.01 -7.13 -25.54
C VAL A 258 1.58 -8.54 -25.15
N TYR A 259 0.26 -8.78 -24.98
CA TYR A 259 -0.25 -10.14 -24.71
C TYR A 259 -0.04 -11.07 -25.90
N ARG A 260 -0.21 -10.57 -27.13
CA ARG A 260 0.01 -11.35 -28.35
C ARG A 260 1.49 -11.74 -28.50
N ALA A 261 2.41 -10.82 -28.24
CA ALA A 261 3.85 -11.09 -28.24
C ALA A 261 4.25 -12.12 -27.16
N TYR A 262 3.69 -12.00 -25.96
CA TYR A 262 3.91 -12.95 -24.88
C TYR A 262 3.42 -14.36 -25.20
N ASN A 263 2.21 -14.49 -25.73
CA ASN A 263 1.59 -15.78 -26.08
C ASN A 263 2.21 -16.43 -27.31
N LYS A 264 2.81 -15.65 -28.23
CA LYS A 264 3.55 -16.20 -29.39
C LYS A 264 4.93 -16.76 -29.05
N GLY A 265 5.34 -16.69 -27.77
CA GLY A 265 6.63 -17.23 -27.35
C GLY A 265 7.85 -16.45 -27.86
N GLU A 266 7.66 -15.22 -28.33
CA GLU A 266 8.74 -14.36 -28.78
C GLU A 266 9.57 -13.85 -27.60
N ARG A 267 10.26 -14.76 -26.93
CA ARG A 267 11.26 -14.47 -25.87
C ARG A 267 12.40 -13.57 -26.38
N THR A 268 12.57 -13.47 -27.68
CA THR A 268 13.66 -12.73 -28.33
C THR A 268 13.57 -11.23 -28.05
N PHE A 269 12.37 -10.66 -27.95
CA PHE A 269 12.19 -9.24 -27.65
C PHE A 269 12.64 -8.87 -26.22
N LEU A 270 12.36 -9.73 -25.26
CA LEU A 270 12.81 -9.54 -23.87
C LEU A 270 14.32 -9.61 -23.73
N VAL A 271 14.99 -10.51 -24.43
CA VAL A 271 16.46 -10.65 -24.40
C VAL A 271 17.12 -9.40 -25.03
N PHE A 272 16.59 -8.85 -26.14
CA PHE A 272 17.09 -7.62 -26.75
C PHE A 272 16.88 -6.40 -25.84
N PHE A 273 15.72 -6.31 -25.19
CA PHE A 273 15.38 -5.18 -24.31
C PHE A 273 16.23 -5.21 -23.03
N PHE A 274 16.42 -6.37 -22.42
CA PHE A 274 17.32 -6.55 -21.26
C PHE A 274 18.79 -6.35 -21.62
N GLY A 275 19.24 -6.83 -22.78
CA GLY A 275 20.60 -6.62 -23.28
C GLY A 275 20.91 -5.15 -23.50
N PHE A 276 19.98 -4.40 -24.08
CA PHE A 276 20.12 -2.97 -24.33
C PHE A 276 20.15 -2.16 -23.01
N PHE A 277 19.31 -2.48 -22.03
CA PHE A 277 19.27 -1.79 -20.75
C PHE A 277 20.51 -2.08 -19.90
N PHE A 278 21.02 -3.32 -19.94
CA PHE A 278 22.27 -3.69 -19.26
C PHE A 278 23.48 -2.97 -19.88
N TRP A 279 23.44 -2.75 -21.20
CA TRP A 279 24.48 -2.02 -21.93
C TRP A 279 24.45 -0.51 -21.67
N VAL A 280 23.26 0.12 -21.60
CA VAL A 280 23.10 1.53 -21.27
C VAL A 280 23.46 1.85 -19.81
N GLY A 281 23.11 0.98 -18.87
CA GLY A 281 23.48 1.14 -17.45
C GLY A 281 24.98 1.08 -17.18
N ARG A 282 25.73 0.33 -17.99
CA ARG A 282 27.20 0.22 -17.86
C ARG A 282 27.99 1.44 -18.34
N ARG A 283 27.40 2.32 -19.17
CA ARG A 283 28.12 3.46 -19.76
C ARG A 283 28.14 4.75 -18.90
N ARG A 284 27.48 4.80 -17.75
CA ARG A 284 27.39 6.02 -16.93
C ARG A 284 28.21 5.99 -15.63
N VAL A 285 29.30 5.26 -15.55
CA VAL A 285 30.28 5.44 -14.46
C VAL A 285 31.50 6.16 -15.03
N PRO A 286 31.70 7.48 -14.78
CA PRO A 286 32.93 8.13 -15.14
C PRO A 286 34.06 7.58 -14.24
N ARG A 287 35.05 6.95 -14.84
CA ARG A 287 36.30 6.58 -14.17
C ARG A 287 36.97 7.87 -13.69
N ARG A 288 36.98 8.12 -12.37
CA ARG A 288 37.86 9.11 -11.76
C ARG A 288 39.32 8.73 -12.08
N ALA A 289 39.96 9.58 -12.85
CA ALA A 289 41.40 9.54 -13.10
C ALA A 289 42.14 9.58 -11.75
N ARG A 290 42.93 8.55 -11.46
CA ARG A 290 43.96 8.62 -10.42
C ARG A 290 45.00 9.62 -10.85
N ALA A 291 45.04 10.78 -10.23
CA ALA A 291 46.16 11.69 -10.27
C ALA A 291 47.34 10.97 -9.59
N ARG A 292 48.42 10.73 -10.34
CA ARG A 292 49.75 10.45 -9.80
C ARG A 292 50.33 11.78 -9.40
N GLY A 293 50.59 11.99 -8.14
CA GLY A 293 51.45 13.07 -7.62
C GLY A 293 52.89 12.55 -7.54
N PRO A 294 53.86 13.48 -7.52
CA PRO A 294 55.27 13.20 -7.69
C PRO A 294 55.88 12.47 -6.49
#